data_2275c5ccf5ddadc746e73c91bcb7b769
#
_entry.id   2275c5ccf5ddadc746e73c91bcb7b769
#
_cell.length_a   1.000
_cell.length_b   1.000
_cell.length_c   1.000
_cell.angle_alpha   90.00
_cell.angle_beta   90.00
_cell.angle_gamma   90.00
#
_symmetry.space_group_name_H-M   'P 1'
#
loop_
_entity.id
_entity.type
_entity.pdbx_description
1 polymer ?
#
loop_
_entity_poly.entity_id
_entity_poly.type
_entity_poly.pdbx_seq_one_letter_code
_entity_poly.pdbx_strand_id
1 'polypeptide(L)'
;MSAELEKQYQKKTDKEHILDNPDTYIGSVENVDTTTYIFDETTKNFTNKSMFYIPGLYKLFDEAIVNCRDHSVRIKQAMTDCKPNTLPMSYIHIEIDKETGVITMTNDGNGIDIAKHPTYDIWIPEMIFGHLRTGTNYDKSEKKIVGGKNGFGSKLIFIWSTFGSIETVDHTRRLKYTQQFKNNLDEICPPVVKKFTGKPYTKISFRPDYERLQKNGLTEDEIALFKKRVYDIAAITDKTVKVKYNGELVPIKDFQQYIDLYIGNKVDNKRVYEQTDNRWEYAVALSPSEEFAQVSFVNGIYTAKGGKHVEYIMNQIVKKLSAYILKKKKIEVKSTTIKEQLMLFLRCDIENPAFDSQTKDFMNTPMNKFGSTCVVSDKFIEKVAKMGVMESACALTEVKQNKTAKKSDGTKSKTIRGIPKLVDANFAGTANSDKCT
;
A
#
# COMPACT_ATOMS: atom_id res chain seq x y z
N MET A 1 -25.68 38.29 20.65
CA MET A 1 -24.21 38.52 20.63
C MET A 1 -23.41 37.36 21.24
N SER A 2 -23.64 36.91 22.49
CA SER A 2 -22.83 35.78 23.05
C SER A 2 -23.08 34.42 22.36
N ALA A 3 -24.33 34.06 22.09
CA ALA A 3 -24.71 32.81 21.41
C ALA A 3 -24.29 32.75 19.92
N GLU A 4 -24.18 33.91 19.27
CA GLU A 4 -23.66 33.99 17.89
C GLU A 4 -22.15 33.86 17.86
N LEU A 5 -21.43 34.44 18.82
CA LEU A 5 -19.98 34.28 18.98
C LEU A 5 -19.62 32.82 19.32
N GLU A 6 -20.40 32.17 20.17
CA GLU A 6 -20.23 30.77 20.53
C GLU A 6 -20.43 29.82 19.33
N LYS A 7 -21.39 30.12 18.45
CA LYS A 7 -21.57 29.40 17.17
C LYS A 7 -20.45 29.71 16.17
N GLN A 8 -19.94 30.92 16.16
CA GLN A 8 -18.90 31.36 15.23
C GLN A 8 -17.50 30.84 15.60
N TYR A 9 -17.21 30.78 16.90
CA TYR A 9 -15.89 30.36 17.43
C TYR A 9 -16.07 29.14 18.33
N GLN A 10 -15.87 27.95 17.75
CA GLN A 10 -16.02 26.68 18.45
C GLN A 10 -14.66 26.09 18.83
N LYS A 11 -14.54 25.57 20.04
CA LYS A 11 -13.40 24.75 20.48
C LYS A 11 -13.85 23.29 20.52
N LYS A 12 -13.18 22.43 19.76
CA LYS A 12 -13.44 20.98 19.73
C LYS A 12 -12.37 20.24 20.50
N THR A 13 -12.74 19.12 21.09
CA THR A 13 -11.77 18.12 21.60
C THR A 13 -11.07 17.46 20.42
N ASP A 14 -9.91 16.83 20.67
CA ASP A 14 -9.18 16.07 19.62
C ASP A 14 -10.08 14.99 18.98
N LYS A 15 -10.91 14.30 19.77
CA LYS A 15 -11.85 13.28 19.30
C LYS A 15 -12.95 13.87 18.40
N GLU A 16 -13.61 14.92 18.83
CA GLU A 16 -14.60 15.61 18.00
C GLU A 16 -13.99 16.10 16.69
N HIS A 17 -12.79 16.68 16.75
CA HIS A 17 -12.08 17.12 15.56
C HIS A 17 -11.80 15.96 14.60
N ILE A 18 -11.42 14.77 15.11
CA ILE A 18 -11.18 13.58 14.30
C ILE A 18 -12.46 13.07 13.63
N LEU A 19 -13.58 13.07 14.35
CA LEU A 19 -14.87 12.60 13.83
C LEU A 19 -15.48 13.57 12.82
N ASP A 20 -15.25 14.88 13.00
CA ASP A 20 -15.80 15.92 12.13
C ASP A 20 -14.92 16.21 10.89
N ASN A 21 -13.63 15.80 10.92
CA ASN A 21 -12.67 16.01 9.83
C ASN A 21 -12.00 14.69 9.41
N PRO A 22 -12.76 13.69 8.94
CA PRO A 22 -12.23 12.37 8.59
C PRO A 22 -11.10 12.41 7.56
N ASP A 23 -11.19 13.29 6.56
CA ASP A 23 -10.21 13.42 5.48
C ASP A 23 -8.78 13.64 5.97
N THR A 24 -8.64 14.34 7.10
CA THR A 24 -7.33 14.60 7.71
C THR A 24 -6.72 13.35 8.34
N TYR A 25 -7.54 12.39 8.80
CA TYR A 25 -7.10 11.28 9.66
C TYR A 25 -7.24 9.90 9.04
N ILE A 26 -8.36 9.62 8.39
CA ILE A 26 -8.65 8.31 7.81
C ILE A 26 -8.93 8.35 6.30
N GLY A 27 -9.13 9.54 5.74
CA GLY A 27 -9.59 9.76 4.38
C GLY A 27 -11.11 9.91 4.28
N SER A 28 -11.62 9.99 3.06
CA SER A 28 -13.04 10.22 2.81
C SER A 28 -13.91 9.12 3.43
N VAL A 29 -15.03 9.55 4.01
CA VAL A 29 -16.11 8.68 4.49
C VAL A 29 -17.25 8.56 3.48
N GLU A 30 -17.14 9.21 2.33
CA GLU A 30 -18.05 9.08 1.21
C GLU A 30 -17.72 7.83 0.39
N ASN A 31 -18.73 7.26 -0.29
CA ASN A 31 -18.54 6.21 -1.26
C ASN A 31 -17.78 6.74 -2.48
N VAL A 32 -16.65 6.14 -2.79
CA VAL A 32 -15.82 6.48 -3.95
C VAL A 32 -15.90 5.36 -4.96
N ASP A 33 -16.24 5.70 -6.22
CA ASP A 33 -16.10 4.79 -7.36
C ASP A 33 -14.63 4.68 -7.75
N THR A 34 -14.13 3.47 -7.79
CA THR A 34 -12.73 3.20 -8.14
C THR A 34 -12.58 1.88 -8.86
N THR A 35 -11.58 1.82 -9.73
CA THR A 35 -11.15 0.55 -10.33
C THR A 35 -9.90 0.08 -9.61
N THR A 36 -9.98 -1.04 -8.92
CA THR A 36 -8.88 -1.58 -8.11
C THR A 36 -8.84 -3.10 -8.13
N TYR A 37 -7.70 -3.65 -7.73
CA TYR A 37 -7.57 -5.09 -7.58
C TYR A 37 -8.23 -5.57 -6.29
N ILE A 38 -9.07 -6.59 -6.40
CA ILE A 38 -9.69 -7.32 -5.30
C ILE A 38 -9.39 -8.81 -5.43
N PHE A 39 -9.57 -9.58 -4.34
CA PHE A 39 -9.43 -11.03 -4.40
C PHE A 39 -10.70 -11.66 -4.94
N ASP A 40 -10.58 -12.41 -6.03
CA ASP A 40 -11.68 -13.15 -6.63
C ASP A 40 -11.71 -14.59 -6.08
N GLU A 41 -12.77 -14.95 -5.39
CA GLU A 41 -12.94 -16.28 -4.78
C GLU A 41 -13.07 -17.40 -5.81
N THR A 42 -13.52 -17.10 -7.03
CA THR A 42 -13.70 -18.10 -8.09
C THR A 42 -12.37 -18.48 -8.72
N THR A 43 -11.61 -17.47 -9.12
CA THR A 43 -10.31 -17.67 -9.80
C THR A 43 -9.15 -17.83 -8.83
N LYS A 44 -9.34 -17.47 -7.54
CA LYS A 44 -8.31 -17.39 -6.50
C LYS A 44 -7.15 -16.45 -6.87
N ASN A 45 -7.40 -15.48 -7.73
CA ASN A 45 -6.46 -14.47 -8.21
C ASN A 45 -6.96 -13.06 -7.88
N PHE A 46 -6.14 -12.07 -8.15
CA PHE A 46 -6.57 -10.68 -8.10
C PHE A 46 -7.18 -10.25 -9.43
N THR A 47 -8.37 -9.72 -9.35
CA THR A 47 -9.11 -9.20 -10.51
C THR A 47 -9.27 -7.70 -10.37
N ASN A 48 -9.01 -6.97 -11.45
CA ASN A 48 -9.24 -5.53 -11.50
C ASN A 48 -10.74 -5.29 -11.72
N LYS A 49 -11.40 -4.62 -10.76
CA LYS A 49 -12.85 -4.43 -10.75
C LYS A 49 -13.19 -2.98 -10.41
N SER A 50 -14.17 -2.41 -11.10
CA SER A 50 -14.83 -1.17 -10.68
C SER A 50 -15.76 -1.48 -9.52
N MET A 51 -15.61 -0.76 -8.43
CA MET A 51 -16.37 -0.94 -7.19
C MET A 51 -16.53 0.36 -6.42
N PHE A 52 -17.55 0.40 -5.57
CA PHE A 52 -17.70 1.45 -4.58
C PHE A 52 -17.13 0.99 -3.24
N TYR A 53 -16.37 1.84 -2.59
CA TYR A 53 -15.88 1.61 -1.22
C TYR A 53 -15.71 2.93 -0.47
N ILE A 54 -15.58 2.85 0.84
CA ILE A 54 -15.28 4.01 1.70
C ILE A 54 -13.80 3.98 2.08
N PRO A 55 -12.97 4.94 1.58
CA PRO A 55 -11.54 5.00 1.88
C PRO A 55 -11.23 4.99 3.37
N GLY A 56 -12.00 5.75 4.18
CA GLY A 56 -11.86 5.78 5.62
C GLY A 56 -12.04 4.41 6.28
N LEU A 57 -13.07 3.65 5.87
CA LEU A 57 -13.28 2.29 6.37
C LEU A 57 -12.12 1.35 6.03
N TYR A 58 -11.65 1.39 4.78
CA TYR A 58 -10.47 0.65 4.36
C TYR A 58 -9.23 1.02 5.18
N LYS A 59 -9.07 2.32 5.49
CA LYS A 59 -7.94 2.81 6.27
C LYS A 59 -7.94 2.31 7.70
N LEU A 60 -9.10 2.19 8.36
CA LEU A 60 -9.19 1.60 9.70
C LEU A 60 -8.70 0.15 9.70
N PHE A 61 -9.10 -0.63 8.69
CA PHE A 61 -8.63 -2.00 8.49
C PHE A 61 -7.11 -2.03 8.22
N ASP A 62 -6.63 -1.16 7.34
CA ASP A 62 -5.21 -1.07 6.97
C ASP A 62 -4.32 -0.71 8.17
N GLU A 63 -4.71 0.27 8.99
CA GLU A 63 -3.96 0.63 10.20
C GLU A 63 -3.86 -0.54 11.20
N ALA A 64 -4.93 -1.33 11.35
CA ALA A 64 -4.93 -2.47 12.25
C ALA A 64 -3.99 -3.59 11.76
N ILE A 65 -4.07 -3.96 10.48
CA ILE A 65 -3.27 -5.06 9.93
C ILE A 65 -1.79 -4.69 9.81
N VAL A 66 -1.48 -3.43 9.48
CA VAL A 66 -0.10 -2.91 9.42
C VAL A 66 0.54 -2.95 10.81
N ASN A 67 -0.21 -2.67 11.88
CA ASN A 67 0.31 -2.77 13.25
C ASN A 67 0.74 -4.21 13.60
N CYS A 68 0.02 -5.24 13.14
CA CYS A 68 0.43 -6.63 13.30
C CYS A 68 1.75 -6.93 12.57
N ARG A 69 1.89 -6.46 11.33
CA ARG A 69 3.15 -6.60 10.57
C ARG A 69 4.30 -5.83 11.22
N ASP A 70 4.07 -4.61 11.67
CA ASP A 70 5.07 -3.81 12.36
C ASP A 70 5.57 -4.46 13.64
N HIS A 71 4.68 -5.19 14.34
CA HIS A 71 5.09 -5.97 15.50
C HIS A 71 6.09 -7.06 15.11
N SER A 72 5.89 -7.75 13.98
CA SER A 72 6.85 -8.76 13.51
C SER A 72 8.22 -8.16 13.21
N VAL A 73 8.27 -6.95 12.65
CA VAL A 73 9.52 -6.23 12.39
C VAL A 73 10.23 -5.86 13.67
N ARG A 74 9.48 -5.32 14.65
CA ARG A 74 10.02 -4.98 15.97
C ARG A 74 10.58 -6.20 16.71
N ILE A 75 9.86 -7.32 16.68
CA ILE A 75 10.33 -8.57 17.29
C ILE A 75 11.60 -9.05 16.60
N LYS A 76 11.65 -9.06 15.25
CA LYS A 76 12.84 -9.47 14.50
C LYS A 76 14.05 -8.59 14.85
N GLN A 77 13.86 -7.27 14.95
CA GLN A 77 14.91 -6.36 15.36
C GLN A 77 15.35 -6.63 16.81
N ALA A 78 14.41 -6.79 17.75
CA ALA A 78 14.72 -7.10 19.15
C ALA A 78 15.49 -8.43 19.29
N MET A 79 15.18 -9.45 18.48
CA MET A 79 15.94 -10.70 18.45
C MET A 79 17.37 -10.49 17.89
N THR A 80 17.51 -9.68 16.84
CA THR A 80 18.82 -9.32 16.29
C THR A 80 19.68 -8.57 17.30
N ASP A 81 19.06 -7.68 18.07
CA ASP A 81 19.69 -6.90 19.15
C ASP A 81 19.88 -7.72 20.45
N CYS A 82 19.56 -9.01 20.45
CA CYS A 82 19.64 -9.93 21.58
C CYS A 82 18.90 -9.40 22.83
N LYS A 83 17.77 -8.69 22.65
CA LYS A 83 16.97 -8.18 23.79
C LYS A 83 16.42 -9.35 24.62
N PRO A 84 16.54 -9.32 25.95
CA PRO A 84 16.08 -10.40 26.80
C PRO A 84 14.56 -10.55 26.72
N ASN A 85 14.08 -11.77 26.98
CA ASN A 85 12.64 -12.11 26.97
C ASN A 85 11.90 -11.84 25.65
N THR A 86 12.63 -11.78 24.52
CA THR A 86 12.03 -11.64 23.21
C THR A 86 11.62 -13.02 22.68
N LEU A 87 10.35 -13.18 22.33
CA LEU A 87 9.79 -14.40 21.74
C LEU A 87 9.54 -14.19 20.25
N PRO A 88 9.85 -15.18 19.40
CA PRO A 88 9.59 -15.06 17.99
C PRO A 88 8.09 -14.99 17.71
N MET A 89 7.73 -14.16 16.75
CA MET A 89 6.38 -14.12 16.22
C MET A 89 6.20 -15.22 15.17
N SER A 90 5.08 -15.94 15.23
CA SER A 90 4.82 -17.08 14.36
C SER A 90 3.56 -16.94 13.50
N TYR A 91 2.60 -16.10 13.89
CA TYR A 91 1.37 -15.91 13.13
C TYR A 91 0.76 -14.50 13.24
N ILE A 92 0.01 -14.16 12.21
CA ILE A 92 -1.00 -13.09 12.19
C ILE A 92 -2.30 -13.74 11.76
N HIS A 93 -3.38 -13.54 12.52
CA HIS A 93 -4.69 -14.07 12.21
C HIS A 93 -5.70 -12.92 12.10
N ILE A 94 -6.38 -12.85 10.98
CA ILE A 94 -7.42 -11.86 10.67
C ILE A 94 -8.74 -12.60 10.52
N GLU A 95 -9.77 -12.13 11.22
CA GLU A 95 -11.12 -12.64 11.16
C GLU A 95 -12.09 -11.50 10.87
N ILE A 96 -12.94 -11.68 9.89
CA ILE A 96 -14.00 -10.74 9.53
C ILE A 96 -15.32 -11.51 9.65
N ASP A 97 -16.13 -11.12 10.61
CA ASP A 97 -17.49 -11.60 10.74
C ASP A 97 -18.42 -10.66 9.96
N LYS A 98 -18.92 -11.14 8.84
CA LYS A 98 -19.78 -10.36 7.96
C LYS A 98 -21.13 -10.03 8.57
N GLU A 99 -21.68 -10.91 9.39
CA GLU A 99 -23.02 -10.74 9.98
C GLU A 99 -23.02 -9.66 11.05
N THR A 100 -22.03 -9.70 11.93
CA THR A 100 -21.89 -8.71 13.01
C THR A 100 -21.11 -7.47 12.58
N GLY A 101 -20.35 -7.55 11.48
CA GLY A 101 -19.45 -6.50 11.02
C GLY A 101 -18.22 -6.32 11.92
N VAL A 102 -17.93 -7.28 12.79
CA VAL A 102 -16.75 -7.24 13.67
C VAL A 102 -15.52 -7.71 12.93
N ILE A 103 -14.43 -6.97 13.10
CA ILE A 103 -13.11 -7.31 12.58
C ILE A 103 -12.21 -7.62 13.75
N THR A 104 -11.54 -8.77 13.71
CA THR A 104 -10.60 -9.22 14.75
C THR A 104 -9.22 -9.48 14.14
N MET A 105 -8.19 -9.00 14.80
CA MET A 105 -6.81 -9.25 14.43
C MET A 105 -6.02 -9.74 15.63
N THR A 106 -5.30 -10.84 15.45
CA THR A 106 -4.49 -11.45 16.50
C THR A 106 -3.09 -11.72 15.97
N ASN A 107 -2.10 -11.42 16.75
CA ASN A 107 -0.72 -11.84 16.52
C ASN A 107 -0.08 -12.37 17.82
N ASP A 108 0.82 -13.33 17.69
CA ASP A 108 1.69 -13.77 18.78
C ASP A 108 3.02 -12.99 18.83
N GLY A 109 4.02 -13.53 19.42
CA GLY A 109 5.25 -12.87 19.80
C GLY A 109 5.13 -12.30 21.21
N ASN A 110 5.84 -11.22 21.53
CA ASN A 110 5.63 -10.55 22.80
C ASN A 110 4.25 -9.87 22.82
N GLY A 111 3.57 -9.95 23.96
CA GLY A 111 2.41 -9.09 24.20
C GLY A 111 2.83 -7.64 24.52
N ILE A 112 1.85 -6.85 24.89
CA ILE A 112 2.08 -5.47 25.37
C ILE A 112 2.38 -5.54 26.88
N ASP A 113 3.31 -4.70 27.35
CA ASP A 113 3.63 -4.57 28.77
C ASP A 113 2.38 -4.25 29.59
N ILE A 114 2.02 -5.14 30.52
CA ILE A 114 0.89 -4.95 31.45
C ILE A 114 1.43 -4.31 32.73
N ALA A 115 1.68 -3.01 32.65
CA ALA A 115 2.13 -2.16 33.74
C ALA A 115 1.45 -0.80 33.62
N LYS A 116 1.40 -0.06 34.73
CA LYS A 116 0.97 1.33 34.73
C LYS A 116 2.14 2.25 34.32
N HIS A 117 1.84 3.26 33.54
CA HIS A 117 2.83 4.27 33.17
C HIS A 117 3.23 5.08 34.41
N PRO A 118 4.55 5.25 34.71
CA PRO A 118 5.00 5.86 35.96
C PRO A 118 4.46 7.27 36.23
N THR A 119 4.28 8.06 35.16
CA THR A 119 3.86 9.46 35.27
C THR A 119 2.33 9.61 35.26
N TYR A 120 1.62 8.82 34.48
CA TYR A 120 0.20 9.03 34.23
C TYR A 120 -0.72 8.08 35.00
N ASP A 121 -0.16 7.06 35.67
CA ASP A 121 -0.89 5.99 36.40
C ASP A 121 -1.97 5.27 35.56
N ILE A 122 -1.81 5.27 34.24
CA ILE A 122 -2.69 4.62 33.27
C ILE A 122 -2.00 3.33 32.81
N TRP A 123 -2.76 2.26 32.58
CA TRP A 123 -2.24 1.01 32.01
C TRP A 123 -1.66 1.25 30.62
N ILE A 124 -0.48 0.70 30.32
CA ILE A 124 0.16 0.87 29.01
C ILE A 124 -0.76 0.42 27.86
N PRO A 125 -1.48 -0.73 27.92
CA PRO A 125 -2.43 -1.06 26.86
C PRO A 125 -3.55 -0.01 26.71
N GLU A 126 -4.13 0.49 27.79
CA GLU A 126 -5.13 1.57 27.75
C GLU A 126 -4.57 2.84 27.11
N MET A 127 -3.37 3.23 27.51
CA MET A 127 -2.69 4.40 26.96
C MET A 127 -2.48 4.28 25.44
N ILE A 128 -2.11 3.08 24.97
CA ILE A 128 -1.86 2.83 23.53
C ILE A 128 -3.15 2.90 22.72
N PHE A 129 -4.27 2.44 23.21
CA PHE A 129 -5.52 2.28 22.44
C PHE A 129 -6.58 3.33 22.79
N GLY A 130 -6.61 3.83 24.00
CA GLY A 130 -7.64 4.72 24.51
C GLY A 130 -7.28 6.20 24.54
N HIS A 131 -5.97 6.54 24.52
CA HIS A 131 -5.55 7.92 24.70
C HIS A 131 -4.79 8.46 23.49
N LEU A 132 -5.25 9.59 22.95
CA LEU A 132 -4.59 10.29 21.84
C LEU A 132 -3.22 10.84 22.28
N ARG A 133 -2.37 11.11 21.30
CA ARG A 133 -1.02 11.65 21.50
C ARG A 133 -0.12 10.78 22.39
N THR A 134 -0.31 9.45 22.32
CA THR A 134 0.52 8.46 22.98
C THR A 134 1.11 7.49 21.95
N GLY A 135 2.33 7.05 22.11
CA GLY A 135 2.94 6.11 21.17
C GLY A 135 4.41 5.83 21.48
N THR A 136 4.90 4.75 20.95
CA THR A 136 6.29 4.29 21.06
C THR A 136 7.23 4.87 19.98
N ASN A 137 6.70 5.69 19.06
CA ASN A 137 7.44 6.15 17.88
C ASN A 137 7.79 7.66 17.89
N TYR A 138 7.70 8.31 19.05
CA TYR A 138 7.99 9.75 19.15
C TYR A 138 9.49 10.07 19.15
N ASP A 139 10.34 9.11 19.50
CA ASP A 139 11.79 9.31 19.40
C ASP A 139 12.21 9.32 17.92
N LYS A 140 12.52 10.51 17.42
CA LYS A 140 12.95 10.74 16.04
C LYS A 140 14.43 10.42 15.81
N SER A 141 15.21 10.19 16.86
CA SER A 141 16.62 9.79 16.78
C SER A 141 16.76 8.33 16.36
N GLU A 142 15.77 7.50 16.67
CA GLU A 142 15.76 6.11 16.25
C GLU A 142 15.41 5.95 14.77
N LYS A 143 16.23 5.18 14.07
CA LYS A 143 16.00 4.78 12.68
C LYS A 143 15.04 3.59 12.62
N LYS A 144 13.78 3.84 12.30
CA LYS A 144 12.72 2.82 12.30
C LYS A 144 12.26 2.50 10.90
N ILE A 145 12.08 1.21 10.61
CA ILE A 145 11.56 0.66 9.35
C ILE A 145 10.14 0.09 9.52
N VAL A 146 9.32 0.75 10.33
CA VAL A 146 7.92 0.40 10.59
C VAL A 146 6.97 1.36 9.87
N GLY A 147 5.75 0.92 9.62
CA GLY A 147 4.72 1.73 8.96
C GLY A 147 4.05 2.75 9.88
N GLY A 148 3.92 2.43 11.18
CA GLY A 148 3.34 3.32 12.19
C GLY A 148 4.30 4.44 12.57
N LYS A 149 3.84 5.71 12.45
CA LYS A 149 4.67 6.89 12.69
C LYS A 149 4.11 7.84 13.75
N ASN A 150 2.85 8.20 13.63
CA ASN A 150 2.27 9.35 14.32
C ASN A 150 1.56 9.01 15.63
N GLY A 151 1.48 7.73 16.02
CA GLY A 151 0.80 7.28 17.25
C GLY A 151 -0.73 7.43 17.22
N PHE A 152 -1.32 7.74 16.06
CA PHE A 152 -2.77 7.89 15.91
C PHE A 152 -3.48 6.60 15.47
N GLY A 153 -2.86 5.76 14.65
CA GLY A 153 -3.53 4.67 13.94
C GLY A 153 -4.38 3.76 14.81
N SER A 154 -3.82 3.27 15.93
CA SER A 154 -4.56 2.38 16.85
C SER A 154 -5.75 3.05 17.53
N LYS A 155 -5.70 4.37 17.78
CA LYS A 155 -6.79 5.14 18.39
C LYS A 155 -7.88 5.45 17.38
N LEU A 156 -7.48 5.77 16.13
CA LEU A 156 -8.43 6.01 15.05
C LEU A 156 -9.35 4.81 14.84
N ILE A 157 -8.84 3.58 14.98
CA ILE A 157 -9.65 2.36 14.88
C ILE A 157 -10.82 2.42 15.88
N PHE A 158 -10.57 2.76 17.14
CA PHE A 158 -11.60 2.77 18.18
C PHE A 158 -12.44 4.05 18.21
N ILE A 159 -11.88 5.18 17.80
CA ILE A 159 -12.64 6.43 17.63
C ILE A 159 -13.71 6.26 16.53
N TRP A 160 -13.42 5.50 15.49
CA TRP A 160 -14.36 5.21 14.41
C TRP A 160 -15.10 3.87 14.59
N SER A 161 -15.24 3.40 15.84
CA SER A 161 -15.91 2.13 16.15
C SER A 161 -16.94 2.28 17.26
N THR A 162 -18.10 1.66 17.10
CA THR A 162 -19.13 1.55 18.15
C THR A 162 -18.72 0.60 19.27
N PHE A 163 -17.88 -0.38 18.94
CA PHE A 163 -17.29 -1.33 19.87
C PHE A 163 -15.82 -1.56 19.53
N GLY A 164 -15.01 -1.64 20.56
CA GLY A 164 -13.60 -2.01 20.50
C GLY A 164 -13.19 -2.85 21.70
N SER A 165 -12.24 -3.74 21.54
CA SER A 165 -11.63 -4.48 22.65
C SER A 165 -10.17 -4.79 22.36
N ILE A 166 -9.38 -4.82 23.43
CA ILE A 166 -8.00 -5.28 23.45
C ILE A 166 -7.86 -6.43 24.43
N GLU A 167 -7.17 -7.46 24.01
CA GLU A 167 -6.72 -8.54 24.87
C GLU A 167 -5.23 -8.77 24.62
N THR A 168 -4.40 -8.75 25.65
CA THR A 168 -2.96 -8.99 25.51
C THR A 168 -2.42 -9.79 26.69
N VAL A 169 -1.36 -10.55 26.46
CA VAL A 169 -0.69 -11.38 27.47
C VAL A 169 0.77 -10.95 27.55
N ASP A 170 1.15 -10.51 28.73
CA ASP A 170 2.53 -10.20 29.10
C ASP A 170 3.16 -11.42 29.76
N HIS A 171 3.98 -12.15 29.05
CA HIS A 171 4.63 -13.36 29.55
C HIS A 171 5.71 -13.07 30.60
N THR A 172 6.29 -11.88 30.58
CA THR A 172 7.32 -11.46 31.54
C THR A 172 6.71 -11.23 32.92
N ARG A 173 5.54 -10.56 32.95
CA ARG A 173 4.81 -10.30 34.21
C ARG A 173 3.79 -11.39 34.52
N ARG A 174 3.57 -12.36 33.62
CA ARG A 174 2.59 -13.44 33.74
C ARG A 174 1.17 -12.91 33.98
N LEU A 175 0.79 -11.92 33.21
CA LEU A 175 -0.50 -11.25 33.29
C LEU A 175 -1.23 -11.32 31.94
N LYS A 176 -2.55 -11.37 32.03
CA LYS A 176 -3.47 -11.16 30.91
C LYS A 176 -4.29 -9.92 31.17
N TYR A 177 -4.39 -9.06 30.19
CA TYR A 177 -5.15 -7.82 30.20
C TYR A 177 -6.27 -7.89 29.18
N THR A 178 -7.47 -7.45 29.58
CA THR A 178 -8.63 -7.32 28.68
C THR A 178 -9.32 -5.99 29.00
N GLN A 179 -9.65 -5.21 27.98
CA GLN A 179 -10.39 -3.96 28.13
C GLN A 179 -11.31 -3.73 26.94
N GLN A 180 -12.46 -3.14 27.18
CA GLN A 180 -13.42 -2.74 26.16
C GLN A 180 -13.51 -1.23 26.04
N PHE A 181 -13.82 -0.80 24.83
CA PHE A 181 -14.03 0.58 24.44
C PHE A 181 -15.36 0.65 23.69
N LYS A 182 -16.19 1.66 23.96
CA LYS A 182 -17.49 1.76 23.36
C LYS A 182 -17.79 3.18 22.90
N ASN A 183 -18.77 3.29 22.00
CA ASN A 183 -19.31 4.55 21.56
C ASN A 183 -18.23 5.55 21.12
N ASN A 184 -17.39 5.15 20.16
CA ASN A 184 -16.37 6.05 19.60
C ASN A 184 -15.37 6.59 20.65
N LEU A 185 -14.95 5.72 21.60
CA LEU A 185 -14.14 6.07 22.79
C LEU A 185 -14.81 7.06 23.76
N ASP A 186 -16.13 7.18 23.78
CA ASP A 186 -16.83 7.88 24.86
C ASP A 186 -16.78 7.10 26.17
N GLU A 187 -16.75 5.78 26.07
CA GLU A 187 -16.67 4.89 27.21
C GLU A 187 -15.40 4.04 27.13
N ILE A 188 -14.46 4.29 28.04
CA ILE A 188 -13.28 3.46 28.30
C ILE A 188 -13.63 2.60 29.53
N CYS A 189 -14.00 1.35 29.30
CA CYS A 189 -14.41 0.46 30.38
C CYS A 189 -13.22 0.11 31.29
N PRO A 190 -13.43 -0.15 32.58
CA PRO A 190 -12.37 -0.61 33.46
C PRO A 190 -11.70 -1.87 32.92
N PRO A 191 -10.35 -1.95 32.94
CA PRO A 191 -9.66 -3.15 32.49
C PRO A 191 -9.78 -4.30 33.48
N VAL A 192 -9.70 -5.51 32.96
CA VAL A 192 -9.60 -6.73 33.75
C VAL A 192 -8.19 -7.27 33.62
N VAL A 193 -7.46 -7.34 34.73
CA VAL A 193 -6.09 -7.89 34.81
C VAL A 193 -6.11 -9.16 35.63
N LYS A 194 -5.61 -10.27 35.05
CA LYS A 194 -5.58 -11.59 35.70
C LYS A 194 -4.20 -12.23 35.58
N LYS A 195 -3.81 -13.07 36.53
CA LYS A 195 -2.64 -13.93 36.40
C LYS A 195 -2.86 -14.92 35.22
N PHE A 196 -1.83 -15.06 34.39
CA PHE A 196 -1.89 -15.94 33.24
C PHE A 196 -0.48 -16.39 32.81
N THR A 197 -0.31 -17.69 32.56
CA THR A 197 0.99 -18.29 32.21
C THR A 197 1.01 -18.89 30.79
N GLY A 198 -0.01 -18.62 29.98
CA GLY A 198 -0.07 -19.08 28.60
C GLY A 198 0.84 -18.30 27.65
N LYS A 199 0.87 -18.74 26.39
CA LYS A 199 1.63 -18.07 25.34
C LYS A 199 1.19 -16.62 25.17
N PRO A 200 2.13 -15.68 24.97
CA PRO A 200 1.79 -14.28 24.76
C PRO A 200 1.19 -14.03 23.37
N TYR A 201 0.28 -13.08 23.31
CA TYR A 201 -0.35 -12.60 22.10
C TYR A 201 -0.96 -11.21 22.34
N THR A 202 -1.30 -10.55 21.26
CA THR A 202 -2.17 -9.37 21.26
C THR A 202 -3.31 -9.60 20.31
N LYS A 203 -4.54 -9.37 20.78
CA LYS A 203 -5.78 -9.48 20.01
C LYS A 203 -6.54 -8.17 20.12
N ILE A 204 -6.90 -7.59 19.00
CA ILE A 204 -7.82 -6.46 18.92
C ILE A 204 -9.06 -6.89 18.17
N SER A 205 -10.24 -6.45 18.64
CA SER A 205 -11.49 -6.61 17.92
C SER A 205 -12.20 -5.27 17.90
N PHE A 206 -12.81 -4.93 16.77
CA PHE A 206 -13.52 -3.67 16.63
C PHE A 206 -14.68 -3.82 15.64
N ARG A 207 -15.74 -3.07 15.89
CA ARG A 207 -16.88 -2.93 14.99
C ARG A 207 -16.91 -1.48 14.53
N PRO A 208 -16.55 -1.20 13.27
CA PRO A 208 -16.64 0.16 12.72
C PRO A 208 -18.02 0.78 12.96
N ASP A 209 -18.05 2.08 13.12
CA ASP A 209 -19.31 2.83 13.21
C ASP A 209 -19.96 2.93 11.82
N TYR A 210 -20.64 1.86 11.43
CA TYR A 210 -21.27 1.77 10.11
C TYR A 210 -22.36 2.83 9.91
N GLU A 211 -23.05 3.23 10.98
CA GLU A 211 -24.06 4.28 10.89
C GLU A 211 -23.44 5.63 10.50
N ARG A 212 -22.35 6.02 11.16
CA ARG A 212 -21.58 7.22 10.82
C ARG A 212 -20.97 7.16 9.42
N LEU A 213 -20.64 5.97 8.95
CA LEU A 213 -20.17 5.70 7.59
C LEU A 213 -21.33 5.54 6.58
N GLN A 214 -22.57 5.80 6.99
CA GLN A 214 -23.80 5.69 6.17
C GLN A 214 -23.96 4.30 5.51
N LYS A 215 -23.66 3.24 6.27
CA LYS A 215 -23.70 1.84 5.82
C LYS A 215 -24.42 0.95 6.84
N ASN A 216 -24.85 -0.22 6.38
CA ASN A 216 -25.41 -1.26 7.26
C ASN A 216 -24.38 -2.33 7.63
N GLY A 217 -23.20 -2.32 7.03
CA GLY A 217 -22.14 -3.33 7.23
C GLY A 217 -21.18 -3.38 6.05
N LEU A 218 -20.38 -4.45 5.98
CA LEU A 218 -19.42 -4.69 4.90
C LEU A 218 -20.10 -5.29 3.66
N THR A 219 -19.75 -4.79 2.49
CA THR A 219 -20.15 -5.38 1.20
C THR A 219 -19.22 -6.53 0.82
N GLU A 220 -19.64 -7.39 -0.12
CA GLU A 220 -18.78 -8.46 -0.66
C GLU A 220 -17.50 -7.91 -1.29
N ASP A 221 -17.61 -6.81 -2.02
CA ASP A 221 -16.46 -6.19 -2.68
C ASP A 221 -15.47 -5.61 -1.68
N GLU A 222 -15.95 -5.02 -0.58
CA GLU A 222 -15.07 -4.54 0.50
C GLU A 222 -14.40 -5.70 1.23
N ILE A 223 -15.11 -6.80 1.48
CA ILE A 223 -14.54 -8.02 2.05
C ILE A 223 -13.46 -8.58 1.12
N ALA A 224 -13.70 -8.61 -0.19
CA ALA A 224 -12.74 -9.04 -1.18
C ALA A 224 -11.50 -8.10 -1.25
N LEU A 225 -11.71 -6.79 -1.09
CA LEU A 225 -10.64 -5.80 -0.99
C LEU A 225 -9.82 -5.99 0.31
N PHE A 226 -10.47 -6.23 1.44
CA PHE A 226 -9.80 -6.52 2.71
C PHE A 226 -9.04 -7.85 2.64
N LYS A 227 -9.61 -8.87 2.04
CA LYS A 227 -8.93 -10.16 1.81
C LYS A 227 -7.70 -9.96 0.93
N LYS A 228 -7.79 -9.17 -0.15
CA LYS A 228 -6.61 -8.80 -0.95
C LYS A 228 -5.52 -8.17 -0.08
N ARG A 229 -5.88 -7.27 0.85
CA ARG A 229 -4.92 -6.65 1.76
C ARG A 229 -4.28 -7.64 2.73
N VAL A 230 -4.99 -8.68 3.16
CA VAL A 230 -4.41 -9.78 3.94
C VAL A 230 -3.35 -10.53 3.14
N TYR A 231 -3.60 -10.76 1.85
CA TYR A 231 -2.61 -11.36 0.94
C TYR A 231 -1.39 -10.46 0.74
N ASP A 232 -1.59 -9.14 0.67
CA ASP A 232 -0.48 -8.18 0.64
C ASP A 232 0.43 -8.37 1.85
N ILE A 233 -0.16 -8.39 3.05
CA ILE A 233 0.59 -8.58 4.30
C ILE A 233 1.31 -9.92 4.32
N ALA A 234 0.70 -11.00 3.84
CA ALA A 234 1.34 -12.30 3.75
C ALA A 234 2.59 -12.27 2.84
N ALA A 235 2.51 -11.54 1.73
CA ALA A 235 3.59 -11.43 0.76
C ALA A 235 4.81 -10.62 1.24
N ILE A 236 4.57 -9.62 2.11
CA ILE A 236 5.60 -8.66 2.54
C ILE A 236 6.05 -8.86 4.00
N THR A 237 5.51 -9.85 4.68
CA THR A 237 5.93 -10.27 6.03
C THR A 237 6.94 -11.40 5.92
N ASP A 238 7.81 -11.54 6.92
CA ASP A 238 8.78 -12.63 6.96
C ASP A 238 8.07 -13.99 6.85
N LYS A 239 8.56 -14.86 5.98
CA LYS A 239 7.98 -16.19 5.68
C LYS A 239 7.84 -17.12 6.90
N THR A 240 8.53 -16.82 7.99
CA THR A 240 8.39 -17.54 9.25
C THR A 240 7.08 -17.24 9.95
N VAL A 241 6.47 -16.10 9.66
CA VAL A 241 5.17 -15.65 10.20
C VAL A 241 4.05 -16.11 9.26
N LYS A 242 3.15 -16.94 9.77
CA LYS A 242 2.01 -17.47 9.01
C LYS A 242 0.82 -16.52 9.11
N VAL A 243 0.34 -16.05 7.97
CA VAL A 243 -0.86 -15.20 7.91
C VAL A 243 -2.08 -16.07 7.65
N LYS A 244 -3.12 -15.90 8.47
CA LYS A 244 -4.40 -16.61 8.34
C LYS A 244 -5.55 -15.61 8.14
N TYR A 245 -6.53 -16.02 7.37
CA TYR A 245 -7.78 -15.30 7.15
C TYR A 245 -8.96 -16.23 7.44
N ASN A 246 -9.82 -15.84 8.37
CA ASN A 246 -10.98 -16.64 8.84
C ASN A 246 -10.62 -18.12 9.10
N GLY A 247 -9.49 -18.35 9.80
CA GLY A 247 -9.00 -19.69 10.15
C GLY A 247 -8.13 -20.37 9.08
N GLU A 248 -8.22 -19.96 7.82
CA GLU A 248 -7.47 -20.55 6.71
C GLU A 248 -6.10 -19.89 6.52
N LEU A 249 -5.09 -20.70 6.25
CA LEU A 249 -3.76 -20.22 5.92
C LEU A 249 -3.77 -19.55 4.54
N VAL A 250 -3.28 -18.31 4.46
CA VAL A 250 -3.06 -17.63 3.18
C VAL A 250 -1.94 -18.36 2.42
N PRO A 251 -2.19 -18.90 1.21
CA PRO A 251 -1.27 -19.79 0.51
C PRO A 251 -0.17 -19.04 -0.25
N ILE A 252 0.41 -17.99 0.38
CA ILE A 252 1.51 -17.20 -0.17
C ILE A 252 2.76 -17.48 0.65
N LYS A 253 3.81 -17.93 -0.03
CA LYS A 253 5.11 -18.26 0.59
C LYS A 253 6.15 -17.16 0.40
N ASP A 254 6.04 -16.41 -0.70
CA ASP A 254 6.99 -15.37 -1.08
C ASP A 254 6.35 -14.32 -2.02
N PHE A 255 7.09 -13.26 -2.28
CA PHE A 255 6.66 -12.16 -3.13
C PHE A 255 6.45 -12.58 -4.60
N GLN A 256 7.12 -13.63 -5.08
CA GLN A 256 6.94 -14.11 -6.45
C GLN A 256 5.57 -14.80 -6.62
N GLN A 257 5.13 -15.60 -5.64
CA GLN A 257 3.79 -16.19 -5.65
C GLN A 257 2.69 -15.13 -5.52
N TYR A 258 2.96 -14.06 -4.80
CA TYR A 258 2.05 -12.92 -4.74
C TYR A 258 1.90 -12.24 -6.12
N ILE A 259 2.99 -12.10 -6.87
CA ILE A 259 2.95 -11.56 -8.23
C ILE A 259 2.13 -12.46 -9.17
N ASP A 260 2.17 -13.80 -8.96
CA ASP A 260 1.35 -14.74 -9.72
C ASP A 260 -0.15 -14.41 -9.63
N LEU A 261 -0.62 -13.86 -8.52
CA LEU A 261 -2.03 -13.51 -8.35
C LEU A 261 -2.48 -12.34 -9.25
N TYR A 262 -1.56 -11.48 -9.69
CA TYR A 262 -1.85 -10.36 -10.59
C TYR A 262 -1.76 -10.72 -12.06
N ILE A 263 -0.72 -11.48 -12.41
CA ILE A 263 -0.35 -11.68 -13.82
C ILE A 263 -0.30 -13.16 -14.23
N GLY A 264 -0.67 -14.08 -13.32
CA GLY A 264 -0.56 -15.52 -13.57
C GLY A 264 0.86 -16.05 -13.34
N ASN A 265 1.01 -17.35 -13.57
CA ASN A 265 2.27 -18.04 -13.30
C ASN A 265 3.41 -17.57 -14.24
N LYS A 266 4.64 -17.78 -13.81
CA LYS A 266 5.85 -17.33 -14.52
C LYS A 266 6.10 -18.03 -15.87
N VAL A 267 5.50 -19.18 -16.10
CA VAL A 267 5.67 -19.93 -17.36
C VAL A 267 4.92 -19.21 -18.47
N ASP A 268 3.69 -18.83 -18.19
CA ASP A 268 2.80 -18.17 -19.16
C ASP A 268 3.09 -16.66 -19.26
N ASN A 269 3.39 -16.03 -18.11
CA ASN A 269 3.63 -14.59 -18.01
C ASN A 269 5.03 -14.28 -17.50
N LYS A 270 5.92 -13.98 -18.46
CA LYS A 270 7.32 -13.69 -18.17
C LYS A 270 7.48 -12.50 -17.25
N ARG A 271 8.32 -12.67 -16.23
CA ARG A 271 8.76 -11.58 -15.35
C ARG A 271 10.20 -11.75 -14.97
N VAL A 272 10.87 -10.66 -14.67
CA VAL A 272 12.21 -10.65 -14.08
C VAL A 272 12.10 -10.19 -12.65
N TYR A 273 12.68 -10.97 -11.75
CA TYR A 273 12.69 -10.73 -10.31
C TYR A 273 14.11 -10.58 -9.82
N GLU A 274 14.32 -9.65 -8.89
CA GLU A 274 15.56 -9.46 -8.18
C GLU A 274 15.30 -9.06 -6.72
N GLN A 275 16.09 -9.60 -5.82
CA GLN A 275 16.20 -9.17 -4.44
C GLN A 275 17.65 -8.77 -4.21
N THR A 276 17.87 -7.50 -3.86
CA THR A 276 19.23 -6.96 -3.67
C THR A 276 19.73 -7.25 -2.26
N ASP A 277 18.85 -7.04 -1.27
CA ASP A 277 19.10 -7.32 0.14
C ASP A 277 17.77 -7.59 0.86
N ASN A 278 17.76 -7.60 2.19
CA ASN A 278 16.53 -7.79 2.95
C ASN A 278 15.57 -6.59 2.90
N ARG A 279 16.01 -5.44 2.37
CA ARG A 279 15.23 -4.19 2.34
C ARG A 279 14.63 -3.87 0.96
N TRP A 280 15.12 -4.50 -0.12
CA TRP A 280 14.68 -4.24 -1.48
C TRP A 280 14.41 -5.52 -2.25
N GLU A 281 13.19 -5.66 -2.71
CA GLU A 281 12.73 -6.77 -3.52
C GLU A 281 11.79 -6.24 -4.60
N TYR A 282 12.05 -6.58 -5.87
CA TYR A 282 11.28 -6.05 -6.99
C TYR A 282 11.21 -7.02 -8.16
N ALA A 283 10.18 -6.87 -8.94
CA ALA A 283 10.01 -7.56 -10.20
C ALA A 283 9.41 -6.64 -11.26
N VAL A 284 9.72 -6.95 -12.51
CA VAL A 284 9.15 -6.26 -13.67
C VAL A 284 8.53 -7.30 -14.59
N ALA A 285 7.31 -7.02 -15.04
CA ALA A 285 6.58 -7.73 -16.08
C ALA A 285 6.16 -6.77 -17.20
N LEU A 286 5.66 -7.30 -18.31
CA LEU A 286 4.98 -6.46 -19.30
C LEU A 286 3.65 -5.96 -18.72
N SER A 287 3.32 -4.71 -18.98
CA SER A 287 2.03 -4.15 -18.59
C SER A 287 0.91 -4.69 -19.48
N PRO A 288 -0.18 -5.18 -18.89
CA PRO A 288 -1.32 -5.68 -19.67
C PRO A 288 -2.13 -4.56 -20.35
N SER A 289 -2.00 -3.31 -19.89
CA SER A 289 -2.77 -2.15 -20.35
C SER A 289 -2.00 -1.22 -21.28
N GLU A 290 -0.75 -1.55 -21.65
CA GLU A 290 0.16 -0.66 -22.40
C GLU A 290 0.40 0.70 -21.71
N GLU A 291 0.09 0.79 -20.43
CA GLU A 291 0.37 1.92 -19.56
C GLU A 291 1.21 1.45 -18.36
N PHE A 292 1.99 2.37 -17.80
CA PHE A 292 2.77 2.05 -16.62
C PHE A 292 1.86 1.68 -15.43
N ALA A 293 2.01 0.46 -14.94
CA ALA A 293 1.34 -0.01 -13.74
C ALA A 293 2.35 -0.31 -12.62
N GLN A 294 1.92 -0.18 -11.37
CA GLN A 294 2.77 -0.51 -10.22
C GLN A 294 1.96 -1.08 -9.06
N VAL A 295 2.61 -1.98 -8.33
CA VAL A 295 2.17 -2.48 -7.02
C VAL A 295 3.35 -2.30 -6.08
N SER A 296 3.25 -1.36 -5.14
CA SER A 296 4.40 -1.04 -4.30
C SER A 296 4.06 -0.93 -2.83
N PHE A 297 5.07 -1.29 -2.01
CA PHE A 297 4.98 -1.28 -0.56
C PHE A 297 6.21 -0.63 0.06
N VAL A 298 5.97 0.21 1.06
CA VAL A 298 7.01 0.80 1.92
C VAL A 298 6.70 0.47 3.37
N ASN A 299 7.60 -0.24 4.05
CA ASN A 299 7.43 -0.63 5.46
C ASN A 299 6.06 -1.31 5.72
N GLY A 300 5.59 -2.13 4.79
CA GLY A 300 4.29 -2.80 4.90
C GLY A 300 3.07 -1.98 4.46
N ILE A 301 3.24 -0.70 4.18
CA ILE A 301 2.16 0.18 3.70
C ILE A 301 2.04 0.02 2.18
N TYR A 302 0.83 -0.19 1.70
CA TYR A 302 0.52 -0.18 0.27
C TYR A 302 0.50 1.26 -0.25
N THR A 303 1.39 1.58 -1.20
CA THR A 303 1.49 2.92 -1.79
C THR A 303 0.75 2.93 -3.13
N ALA A 304 -0.57 3.14 -3.09
CA ALA A 304 -1.44 3.06 -4.27
C ALA A 304 -1.00 4.03 -5.39
N LYS A 305 -0.53 5.23 -5.03
CA LYS A 305 -0.04 6.25 -5.95
C LYS A 305 1.47 6.18 -6.19
N GLY A 306 2.15 5.17 -5.61
CA GLY A 306 3.61 5.02 -5.74
C GLY A 306 4.40 6.01 -4.88
N GLY A 307 5.41 6.65 -5.47
CA GLY A 307 6.25 7.62 -4.79
C GLY A 307 7.73 7.53 -5.18
N LYS A 308 8.59 8.20 -4.41
CA LYS A 308 10.03 8.32 -4.70
C LYS A 308 10.77 6.97 -4.77
N HIS A 309 10.30 5.95 -4.05
CA HIS A 309 10.85 4.58 -4.12
C HIS A 309 10.59 3.92 -5.49
N VAL A 310 9.39 4.12 -6.04
CA VAL A 310 9.03 3.66 -7.39
C VAL A 310 9.85 4.39 -8.43
N GLU A 311 9.93 5.73 -8.33
CA GLU A 311 10.77 6.55 -9.21
C GLU A 311 12.24 6.12 -9.16
N TYR A 312 12.76 5.81 -7.97
CA TYR A 312 14.15 5.42 -7.76
C TYR A 312 14.52 4.15 -8.52
N ILE A 313 13.67 3.12 -8.47
CA ILE A 313 13.90 1.86 -9.18
C ILE A 313 13.63 2.03 -10.68
N MET A 314 12.49 2.65 -11.06
CA MET A 314 12.10 2.81 -12.46
C MET A 314 13.08 3.68 -13.25
N ASN A 315 13.60 4.76 -12.67
CA ASN A 315 14.58 5.60 -13.37
C ASN A 315 15.87 4.84 -13.69
N GLN A 316 16.33 3.96 -12.80
CA GLN A 316 17.49 3.08 -13.07
C GLN A 316 17.17 2.08 -14.18
N ILE A 317 15.99 1.42 -14.10
CA ILE A 317 15.57 0.44 -15.11
C ILE A 317 15.49 1.09 -16.49
N VAL A 318 14.75 2.18 -16.61
CA VAL A 318 14.51 2.86 -17.89
C VAL A 318 15.80 3.40 -18.48
N LYS A 319 16.65 4.06 -17.67
CA LYS A 319 17.95 4.58 -18.12
C LYS A 319 18.87 3.47 -18.64
N LYS A 320 18.98 2.36 -17.89
CA LYS A 320 19.82 1.23 -18.30
C LYS A 320 19.25 0.49 -19.51
N LEU A 321 17.92 0.31 -19.60
CA LEU A 321 17.26 -0.29 -20.76
C LEU A 321 17.45 0.54 -22.02
N SER A 322 17.26 1.88 -21.94
CA SER A 322 17.49 2.78 -23.07
C SER A 322 18.92 2.67 -23.59
N ALA A 323 19.91 2.68 -22.70
CA ALA A 323 21.31 2.48 -23.07
C ALA A 323 21.59 1.10 -23.70
N TYR A 324 20.98 0.04 -23.13
CA TYR A 324 21.10 -1.32 -23.65
C TYR A 324 20.49 -1.45 -25.06
N ILE A 325 19.30 -0.90 -25.28
CA ILE A 325 18.61 -0.89 -26.60
C ILE A 325 19.46 -0.15 -27.63
N LEU A 326 19.92 1.07 -27.28
CA LEU A 326 20.78 1.86 -28.15
C LEU A 326 22.05 1.10 -28.56
N LYS A 327 22.69 0.42 -27.61
CA LYS A 327 23.88 -0.39 -27.87
C LYS A 327 23.59 -1.56 -28.82
N LYS A 328 22.46 -2.26 -28.65
CA LYS A 328 22.11 -3.49 -29.38
C LYS A 328 21.43 -3.22 -30.72
N LYS A 329 20.50 -2.27 -30.79
CA LYS A 329 19.66 -2.02 -31.95
C LYS A 329 20.01 -0.74 -32.72
N LYS A 330 20.87 0.14 -32.13
CA LYS A 330 21.20 1.47 -32.68
C LYS A 330 20.00 2.40 -32.81
N ILE A 331 18.92 2.14 -32.08
CA ILE A 331 17.69 2.92 -32.05
C ILE A 331 17.64 3.64 -30.72
N GLU A 332 17.45 4.95 -30.75
CA GLU A 332 17.21 5.77 -29.55
C GLU A 332 15.73 5.71 -29.18
N VAL A 333 15.41 5.09 -28.02
CA VAL A 333 14.06 4.93 -27.54
C VAL A 333 13.81 5.88 -26.37
N LYS A 334 12.69 6.63 -26.42
CA LYS A 334 12.30 7.54 -25.32
C LYS A 334 11.99 6.76 -24.05
N SER A 335 12.43 7.31 -22.92
CA SER A 335 12.19 6.75 -21.57
C SER A 335 10.72 6.48 -21.28
N THR A 336 9.82 7.34 -21.72
CA THR A 336 8.36 7.17 -21.58
C THR A 336 7.86 5.94 -22.31
N THR A 337 8.31 5.70 -23.56
CA THR A 337 7.92 4.54 -24.36
C THR A 337 8.34 3.22 -23.72
N ILE A 338 9.50 3.19 -23.04
CA ILE A 338 9.93 2.00 -22.27
C ILE A 338 9.06 1.84 -21.02
N LYS A 339 8.83 2.93 -20.28
CA LYS A 339 8.09 2.91 -19.01
C LYS A 339 6.66 2.44 -19.18
N GLU A 340 5.97 2.91 -20.23
CA GLU A 340 4.58 2.57 -20.55
C GLU A 340 4.34 1.06 -20.72
N GLN A 341 5.37 0.30 -21.12
CA GLN A 341 5.26 -1.14 -21.33
C GLN A 341 5.50 -1.98 -20.07
N LEU A 342 5.78 -1.35 -18.94
CA LEU A 342 6.24 -2.06 -17.76
C LEU A 342 5.21 -2.00 -16.63
N MET A 343 5.07 -3.13 -15.96
CA MET A 343 4.42 -3.24 -14.65
C MET A 343 5.49 -3.55 -13.60
N LEU A 344 5.59 -2.69 -12.58
CA LEU A 344 6.54 -2.84 -11.48
C LEU A 344 5.86 -3.39 -10.23
N PHE A 345 6.44 -4.42 -9.65
CA PHE A 345 6.15 -4.90 -8.30
C PHE A 345 7.34 -4.55 -7.41
N LEU A 346 7.11 -3.87 -6.30
CA LEU A 346 8.18 -3.39 -5.43
C LEU A 346 7.78 -3.48 -3.96
N ARG A 347 8.64 -4.08 -3.14
CA ARG A 347 8.60 -3.86 -1.69
C ARG A 347 9.94 -3.33 -1.21
N CYS A 348 9.89 -2.37 -0.30
CA CYS A 348 11.10 -1.87 0.33
C CYS A 348 10.86 -1.43 1.78
N ASP A 349 11.94 -1.45 2.56
CA ASP A 349 11.97 -0.93 3.91
C ASP A 349 12.85 0.32 3.96
N ILE A 350 12.26 1.46 4.29
CA ILE A 350 12.87 2.80 4.29
C ILE A 350 12.88 3.36 5.71
N GLU A 351 13.97 4.01 6.10
CA GLU A 351 14.09 4.62 7.41
C GLU A 351 13.19 5.86 7.53
N ASN A 352 12.33 5.86 8.56
CA ASN A 352 11.45 6.99 8.89
C ASN A 352 10.73 7.62 7.66
N PRO A 353 10.00 6.84 6.84
CA PRO A 353 9.42 7.32 5.60
C PRO A 353 8.43 8.47 5.83
N ALA A 354 8.40 9.44 4.92
CA ALA A 354 7.42 10.51 4.87
C ALA A 354 6.44 10.28 3.73
N PHE A 355 5.17 10.63 3.96
CA PHE A 355 4.08 10.49 3.00
C PHE A 355 3.41 11.85 2.78
N ASP A 356 2.66 12.00 1.72
CA ASP A 356 1.92 13.21 1.37
C ASP A 356 0.70 13.46 2.28
N SER A 357 0.10 12.37 2.79
CA SER A 357 -1.11 12.40 3.60
C SER A 357 -1.11 11.29 4.65
N GLN A 358 -2.10 11.29 5.55
CA GLN A 358 -2.29 10.22 6.54
C GLN A 358 -2.75 8.91 5.90
N THR A 359 -3.36 8.92 4.71
CA THR A 359 -3.70 7.70 3.96
C THR A 359 -2.45 6.95 3.46
N LYS A 360 -1.33 7.67 3.33
CA LYS A 360 0.00 7.13 2.98
C LYS A 360 0.07 6.54 1.55
N ASP A 361 -0.73 7.07 0.64
CA ASP A 361 -0.81 6.57 -0.74
C ASP A 361 0.45 6.87 -1.57
N PHE A 362 1.14 7.96 -1.26
CA PHE A 362 2.34 8.40 -1.97
C PHE A 362 3.50 8.65 -0.99
N MET A 363 4.64 7.97 -1.23
CA MET A 363 5.84 8.14 -0.43
C MET A 363 6.74 9.24 -1.02
N ASN A 364 7.00 10.30 -0.27
CA ASN A 364 7.73 11.48 -0.72
C ASN A 364 9.12 11.67 -0.10
N THR A 365 9.61 10.71 0.69
CA THR A 365 10.97 10.74 1.26
C THR A 365 12.01 10.88 0.15
N PRO A 366 12.95 11.83 0.23
CA PRO A 366 14.05 11.94 -0.72
C PRO A 366 14.96 10.71 -0.71
N MET A 367 15.49 10.34 -1.89
CA MET A 367 16.29 9.13 -2.08
C MET A 367 17.52 9.03 -1.16
N ASN A 368 18.16 10.15 -0.88
CA ASN A 368 19.32 10.23 0.02
C ASN A 368 18.98 9.99 1.50
N LYS A 369 17.68 9.90 1.85
CA LYS A 369 17.19 9.62 3.22
C LYS A 369 16.57 8.22 3.36
N PHE A 370 16.71 7.33 2.37
CA PHE A 370 16.15 5.98 2.45
C PHE A 370 16.83 5.09 3.50
N GLY A 371 18.06 5.43 3.90
CA GLY A 371 18.85 4.64 4.82
C GLY A 371 19.40 3.33 4.22
N SER A 372 19.16 3.10 2.94
CA SER A 372 19.72 1.99 2.14
C SER A 372 19.77 2.36 0.67
N THR A 373 20.59 1.65 -0.08
CA THR A 373 20.73 1.82 -1.54
C THR A 373 20.34 0.53 -2.25
N CYS A 374 19.73 0.65 -3.41
CA CYS A 374 19.42 -0.45 -4.31
C CYS A 374 19.95 -0.14 -5.70
N VAL A 375 20.82 -0.96 -6.21
CA VAL A 375 21.37 -0.84 -7.57
C VAL A 375 20.81 -1.96 -8.42
N VAL A 376 20.02 -1.60 -9.43
CA VAL A 376 19.48 -2.57 -10.39
C VAL A 376 20.61 -3.18 -11.20
N SER A 377 20.71 -4.52 -11.21
CA SER A 377 21.82 -5.22 -11.85
C SER A 377 21.72 -5.18 -13.39
N ASP A 378 22.86 -5.21 -14.07
CA ASP A 378 22.87 -5.25 -15.54
C ASP A 378 22.31 -6.58 -16.06
N LYS A 379 22.46 -7.67 -15.29
CA LYS A 379 21.84 -8.96 -15.57
C LYS A 379 20.32 -8.91 -15.52
N PHE A 380 19.76 -8.13 -14.59
CA PHE A 380 18.32 -7.87 -14.52
C PHE A 380 17.84 -7.14 -15.80
N ILE A 381 18.55 -6.08 -16.19
CA ILE A 381 18.23 -5.29 -17.39
C ILE A 381 18.28 -6.13 -18.67
N GLU A 382 19.31 -6.97 -18.81
CA GLU A 382 19.41 -7.87 -19.94
C GLU A 382 18.23 -8.85 -20.05
N LYS A 383 17.77 -9.40 -18.92
CA LYS A 383 16.59 -10.26 -18.86
C LYS A 383 15.31 -9.51 -19.21
N VAL A 384 15.13 -8.29 -18.67
CA VAL A 384 13.96 -7.44 -18.98
C VAL A 384 13.92 -7.09 -20.48
N ALA A 385 15.05 -6.74 -21.08
CA ALA A 385 15.13 -6.49 -22.51
C ALA A 385 14.68 -7.71 -23.34
N LYS A 386 15.06 -8.93 -22.92
CA LYS A 386 14.69 -10.19 -23.60
C LYS A 386 13.24 -10.64 -23.35
N MET A 387 12.47 -9.99 -22.48
CA MET A 387 11.05 -10.29 -22.27
C MET A 387 10.12 -9.82 -23.43
N GLY A 388 10.65 -9.05 -24.38
CA GLY A 388 9.89 -8.43 -25.44
C GLY A 388 9.85 -6.89 -25.37
N VAL A 389 10.30 -6.30 -24.25
CA VAL A 389 10.31 -4.83 -24.06
C VAL A 389 11.15 -4.11 -25.12
N MET A 390 12.30 -4.70 -25.49
CA MET A 390 13.18 -4.10 -26.50
C MET A 390 12.53 -4.08 -27.89
N GLU A 391 11.92 -5.18 -28.30
CA GLU A 391 11.25 -5.31 -29.59
C GLU A 391 10.04 -4.37 -29.68
N SER A 392 9.18 -4.37 -28.67
CA SER A 392 8.00 -3.51 -28.60
C SER A 392 8.40 -2.00 -28.58
N ALA A 393 9.38 -1.65 -27.78
CA ALA A 393 9.83 -0.26 -27.67
C ALA A 393 10.45 0.25 -28.99
N CYS A 394 11.21 -0.58 -29.71
CA CYS A 394 11.76 -0.23 -31.01
C CYS A 394 10.63 -0.07 -32.04
N ALA A 395 9.69 -1.03 -32.13
CA ALA A 395 8.55 -0.97 -33.06
C ALA A 395 7.70 0.28 -32.85
N LEU A 396 7.35 0.60 -31.58
CA LEU A 396 6.60 1.82 -31.27
C LEU A 396 7.36 3.09 -31.62
N THR A 397 8.67 3.10 -31.46
CA THR A 397 9.51 4.25 -31.80
C THR A 397 9.53 4.46 -33.31
N GLU A 398 9.70 3.40 -34.11
CA GLU A 398 9.67 3.43 -35.57
C GLU A 398 8.30 3.90 -36.10
N VAL A 399 7.20 3.40 -35.54
CA VAL A 399 5.85 3.86 -35.89
C VAL A 399 5.67 5.36 -35.59
N LYS A 400 6.13 5.84 -34.42
CA LYS A 400 6.07 7.27 -34.07
C LYS A 400 6.95 8.12 -34.99
N GLN A 401 8.15 7.66 -35.35
CA GLN A 401 9.04 8.34 -36.29
C GLN A 401 8.44 8.40 -37.69
N ASN A 402 7.88 7.29 -38.19
CA ASN A 402 7.22 7.22 -39.51
C ASN A 402 5.98 8.13 -39.56
N LYS A 403 5.18 8.22 -38.48
CA LYS A 403 4.07 9.18 -38.38
C LYS A 403 4.54 10.63 -38.39
N THR A 404 5.67 10.91 -37.75
CA THR A 404 6.26 12.27 -37.73
C THR A 404 6.86 12.61 -39.08
N ALA A 405 7.57 11.67 -39.71
CA ALA A 405 8.07 11.83 -41.07
C ALA A 405 6.94 12.09 -42.08
N LYS A 406 5.86 11.27 -42.03
CA LYS A 406 4.68 11.51 -42.87
C LYS A 406 3.99 12.85 -42.60
N LYS A 407 4.02 13.37 -41.38
CA LYS A 407 3.52 14.70 -41.04
C LYS A 407 4.46 15.81 -41.54
N SER A 408 5.77 15.60 -41.56
CA SER A 408 6.74 16.57 -42.09
C SER A 408 6.78 16.56 -43.59
N ASP A 409 6.61 15.43 -44.25
CA ASP A 409 6.48 15.32 -45.70
C ASP A 409 5.14 15.88 -46.22
N GLY A 410 4.10 15.85 -45.37
CA GLY A 410 2.77 16.40 -45.67
C GLY A 410 2.57 17.86 -45.27
N THR A 411 3.65 18.61 -45.10
CA THR A 411 3.55 20.02 -44.75
C THR A 411 3.08 20.86 -45.92
N LYS A 412 1.89 21.36 -45.76
CA LYS A 412 1.07 22.28 -46.51
C LYS A 412 0.07 21.59 -47.42
N SER A 413 -0.92 20.92 -46.80
CA SER A 413 -2.25 20.88 -47.42
C SER A 413 -2.72 22.35 -47.46
N LYS A 414 -2.58 23.01 -48.62
CA LYS A 414 -3.32 24.23 -48.89
C LYS A 414 -4.78 23.83 -48.92
N THR A 415 -5.49 24.02 -47.82
CA THR A 415 -6.93 23.95 -47.78
C THR A 415 -7.46 24.96 -48.77
N ILE A 416 -8.08 24.51 -49.87
CA ILE A 416 -8.74 25.39 -50.80
C ILE A 416 -9.87 26.05 -50.04
N ARG A 417 -9.78 27.38 -49.86
CA ARG A 417 -10.81 28.16 -49.20
C ARG A 417 -12.15 27.95 -49.88
N GLY A 418 -13.11 27.38 -49.16
CA GLY A 418 -14.49 27.20 -49.61
C GLY A 418 -14.95 25.75 -49.77
N ILE A 419 -14.10 24.74 -49.66
CA ILE A 419 -14.47 23.33 -49.77
C ILE A 419 -13.95 22.55 -48.54
N PRO A 420 -14.71 22.43 -47.42
CA PRO A 420 -14.22 21.91 -46.14
C PRO A 420 -13.82 20.43 -46.13
N LYS A 421 -14.08 19.69 -47.19
CA LYS A 421 -13.80 18.23 -47.29
C LYS A 421 -12.82 17.85 -48.38
N LEU A 422 -12.22 18.81 -49.12
CA LEU A 422 -11.23 18.51 -50.14
C LEU A 422 -9.82 18.46 -49.50
N VAL A 423 -9.19 17.31 -49.60
CA VAL A 423 -7.78 17.08 -49.22
C VAL A 423 -7.02 16.89 -50.51
N ASP A 424 -6.12 17.83 -50.86
CA ASP A 424 -5.27 17.70 -52.03
C ASP A 424 -4.32 16.51 -51.89
N ALA A 425 -4.04 15.87 -53.02
CA ALA A 425 -3.03 14.82 -53.09
C ALA A 425 -1.64 15.39 -52.73
N ASN A 426 -0.77 14.58 -52.10
CA ASN A 426 0.51 15.01 -51.56
C ASN A 426 1.45 15.76 -52.52
N PHE A 427 1.30 15.54 -53.85
CA PHE A 427 2.08 16.17 -54.88
C PHE A 427 1.32 17.20 -55.70
N ALA A 428 0.05 17.51 -55.36
CA ALA A 428 -0.76 18.48 -56.08
C ALA A 428 -0.08 19.84 -56.14
N GLY A 429 0.08 20.38 -57.33
CA GLY A 429 0.74 21.66 -57.58
C GLY A 429 2.29 21.67 -57.45
N THR A 430 2.91 20.49 -57.41
CA THR A 430 4.38 20.33 -57.44
C THR A 430 4.86 19.81 -58.81
N ALA A 431 6.18 19.78 -59.04
CA ALA A 431 6.78 19.21 -60.25
C ALA A 431 6.56 17.72 -60.43
N ASN A 432 6.05 17.03 -59.38
CA ASN A 432 5.68 15.62 -59.38
C ASN A 432 4.16 15.39 -59.36
N SER A 433 3.37 16.35 -59.78
CA SER A 433 1.91 16.27 -59.81
C SER A 433 1.36 15.16 -60.70
N ASP A 434 2.15 14.73 -61.67
CA ASP A 434 1.91 13.57 -62.55
C ASP A 434 1.92 12.22 -61.80
N LYS A 435 2.46 12.18 -60.62
CA LYS A 435 2.49 10.98 -59.75
C LYS A 435 1.33 10.92 -58.71
N CYS A 436 0.41 11.89 -58.77
CA CYS A 436 -0.80 11.85 -57.98
C CYS A 436 -1.81 10.90 -58.65
N THR A 437 -2.21 9.83 -57.92
CA THR A 437 -3.31 8.93 -58.30
C THR A 437 -4.44 9.07 -57.32
#